data_35795bcd1903b69b316b02e9da51458b
#
_entry.id   35795bcd1903b69b316b02e9da51458b
#
_cell.length_a   1.000
_cell.length_b   1.000
_cell.length_c   1.000
_cell.angle_alpha   90.00
_cell.angle_beta   90.00
_cell.angle_gamma   90.00
#
_symmetry.space_group_name_H-M   'P 1'
#
loop_
_entity.id
_entity.type
_entity.pdbx_description
1 polymer ?
#
loop_
_entity_poly.entity_id
_entity_poly.type
_entity_poly.pdbx_seq_one_letter_code
_entity_poly.pdbx_strand_id
1 'polypeptide(L)'
;MKIFTSSTRLSKGACALAVAGAVALPLAPVLAENINIAAQNVAAQNVAAGDQATAGASFGWGVRASFLSYNGMPREMTDGAAWDATAKQFTFTPTSTTVSEDGKQVTLQAAGRLWFTGHCAEGQDPETGCALNLTFSNPRVELNLADGTGSLYMTVRTKNYASGKFEGPMEVKMATLSTGTAKQSEKDGVVSISGISANLTADGNHAFSDFYNEGASLDPLSISYTGSAANAPKSAYSAAESYNTGAGVNQPQNTARLGQNHIVHVAPPSFSGDTTYTVLNSSNLKMTDTGVLKAIKGVFAVDADGNRMLAIGSETNKPELYTVTAEGKLVSSGIYSDAELGATTVKAIGYNPANNTWGILS
;
A
#
# COMPACT_ATOMS: atom_id res chain seq x y z
N MET A 1 -31.68 10.06 36.70
CA MET A 1 -32.25 11.34 36.29
C MET A 1 -31.71 12.42 37.20
N LYS A 2 -30.71 13.15 36.78
CA LYS A 2 -30.33 14.48 37.30
C LYS A 2 -29.26 15.05 36.36
N ILE A 3 -29.71 16.09 35.67
CA ILE A 3 -28.94 16.93 34.74
C ILE A 3 -28.28 17.99 35.60
N PHE A 4 -27.00 18.28 35.39
CA PHE A 4 -26.38 19.51 35.86
C PHE A 4 -25.76 20.24 34.68
N THR A 5 -26.41 21.33 34.31
CA THR A 5 -25.89 22.39 33.44
C THR A 5 -25.13 23.38 34.32
N SER A 6 -23.94 23.79 33.89
CA SER A 6 -23.25 24.95 34.42
C SER A 6 -22.78 25.84 33.27
N SER A 7 -23.44 26.97 33.16
CA SER A 7 -23.08 28.12 32.32
C SER A 7 -22.17 29.05 33.12
N THR A 8 -21.11 29.55 32.53
CA THR A 8 -20.37 30.71 33.07
C THR A 8 -20.17 31.76 31.98
N ARG A 9 -20.53 32.96 32.36
CA ARG A 9 -20.73 34.15 31.54
C ARG A 9 -19.43 34.87 31.21
N LEU A 10 -19.53 35.62 30.10
CA LEU A 10 -18.63 36.67 29.64
C LEU A 10 -18.32 37.72 30.73
N SER A 11 -17.12 38.29 30.67
CA SER A 11 -16.89 39.66 31.09
C SER A 11 -16.17 40.44 29.98
N LYS A 12 -16.80 41.52 29.60
CA LYS A 12 -16.29 42.58 28.71
C LYS A 12 -15.34 43.46 29.49
N GLY A 13 -14.19 43.78 28.91
CA GLY A 13 -13.31 44.85 29.35
C GLY A 13 -12.87 45.67 28.16
N ALA A 14 -13.39 46.86 28.05
CA ALA A 14 -12.99 47.91 27.11
C ALA A 14 -12.01 48.86 27.78
N CYS A 15 -11.08 49.41 27.01
CA CYS A 15 -10.34 50.67 27.15
C CYS A 15 -8.99 50.55 26.46
N ALA A 16 -8.39 51.44 25.73
CA ALA A 16 -8.65 52.83 25.34
C ALA A 16 -7.63 53.15 24.22
N LEU A 17 -7.98 54.08 23.40
CA LEU A 17 -7.12 54.68 22.37
C LEU A 17 -5.86 55.34 22.99
N ALA A 18 -4.73 55.18 22.30
CA ALA A 18 -3.63 56.15 22.33
C ALA A 18 -3.10 56.35 20.91
N VAL A 19 -3.32 57.57 20.40
CA VAL A 19 -2.77 58.10 19.17
C VAL A 19 -1.39 58.62 19.47
N ALA A 20 -0.36 58.17 18.70
CA ALA A 20 0.92 58.91 18.63
C ALA A 20 1.64 58.62 17.30
N GLY A 21 1.72 59.66 16.47
CA GLY A 21 2.92 60.08 15.78
C GLY A 21 3.43 59.23 14.60
N ALA A 22 3.04 59.63 13.39
CA ALA A 22 3.70 59.22 12.15
C ALA A 22 5.11 59.81 12.07
N VAL A 23 6.13 58.99 11.92
CA VAL A 23 7.42 59.36 11.28
C VAL A 23 7.54 58.52 10.05
N ALA A 24 7.31 59.11 8.90
CA ALA A 24 7.58 58.52 7.60
C ALA A 24 9.08 58.51 7.31
N LEU A 25 9.69 57.36 7.24
CA LEU A 25 11.00 57.15 6.61
C LEU A 25 10.77 56.45 5.24
N PRO A 26 11.47 56.88 4.17
CA PRO A 26 11.33 56.26 2.88
C PRO A 26 12.10 54.93 2.84
N LEU A 27 11.37 53.83 2.95
CA LEU A 27 11.89 52.50 2.65
C LEU A 27 11.41 52.12 1.26
N ALA A 28 12.27 52.26 0.29
CA ALA A 28 12.20 51.59 -0.99
C ALA A 28 13.54 51.82 -1.74
N PRO A 29 14.01 51.00 -2.58
CA PRO A 29 13.45 49.92 -3.40
C PRO A 29 14.30 48.63 -3.41
N VAL A 30 14.95 48.27 -2.34
CA VAL A 30 15.87 47.10 -2.31
C VAL A 30 15.15 45.76 -2.26
N LEU A 31 13.88 45.74 -1.83
CA LEU A 31 13.08 44.48 -1.75
C LEU A 31 12.55 43.98 -3.10
N ALA A 32 12.40 44.85 -4.09
CA ALA A 32 11.83 44.44 -5.39
C ALA A 32 12.82 43.66 -6.28
N GLU A 33 14.13 43.95 -6.18
CA GLU A 33 15.15 43.23 -6.93
C GLU A 33 15.39 41.82 -6.38
N ASN A 34 15.36 41.64 -5.07
CA ASN A 34 15.58 40.32 -4.46
C ASN A 34 14.40 39.35 -4.70
N ILE A 35 13.17 39.85 -4.80
CA ILE A 35 12.01 39.03 -5.13
C ILE A 35 12.07 38.59 -6.59
N ASN A 36 12.56 39.46 -7.48
CA ASN A 36 12.65 39.12 -8.91
C ASN A 36 13.77 38.09 -9.20
N ILE A 37 14.88 38.17 -8.47
CA ILE A 37 15.97 37.17 -8.58
C ILE A 37 15.52 35.82 -7.99
N ALA A 38 14.78 35.80 -6.88
CA ALA A 38 14.24 34.58 -6.30
C ALA A 38 13.21 33.97 -7.22
N ALA A 39 12.32 34.76 -7.82
CA ALA A 39 11.31 34.26 -8.77
C ALA A 39 11.93 33.75 -10.09
N GLN A 40 13.00 34.40 -10.57
CA GLN A 40 13.74 33.95 -11.76
C GLN A 40 14.53 32.67 -11.48
N ASN A 41 15.13 32.55 -10.31
CA ASN A 41 15.83 31.32 -9.93
C ASN A 41 14.89 30.13 -9.71
N VAL A 42 13.71 30.37 -9.13
CA VAL A 42 12.66 29.32 -9.02
C VAL A 42 12.11 28.94 -10.39
N ALA A 43 11.90 29.91 -11.29
CA ALA A 43 11.46 29.62 -12.67
C ALA A 43 12.54 28.90 -13.48
N ALA A 44 13.81 29.29 -13.33
CA ALA A 44 14.94 28.65 -14.01
C ALA A 44 15.23 27.24 -13.47
N GLN A 45 15.05 27.02 -12.17
CA GLN A 45 15.15 25.68 -11.57
C GLN A 45 13.99 24.77 -12.01
N ASN A 46 12.77 25.29 -12.16
CA ASN A 46 11.63 24.51 -12.64
C ASN A 46 11.73 24.15 -14.14
N VAL A 47 12.36 24.99 -14.97
CA VAL A 47 12.55 24.69 -16.39
C VAL A 47 13.71 23.72 -16.62
N ALA A 48 14.76 23.76 -15.79
CA ALA A 48 15.86 22.79 -15.85
C ALA A 48 15.47 21.42 -15.21
N ALA A 49 14.53 21.40 -14.24
CA ALA A 49 14.02 20.18 -13.66
C ALA A 49 13.07 19.39 -14.59
N GLY A 50 12.38 20.06 -15.51
CA GLY A 50 11.40 19.43 -16.41
C GLY A 50 12.02 18.41 -17.37
N ASP A 51 13.15 18.75 -18.00
CA ASP A 51 13.79 17.88 -19.01
C ASP A 51 14.64 16.75 -18.40
N GLN A 52 15.09 16.89 -17.15
CA GLN A 52 15.80 15.81 -16.43
C GLN A 52 14.84 14.88 -15.67
N ALA A 53 13.66 15.35 -15.35
CA ALA A 53 12.70 14.63 -14.51
C ALA A 53 12.11 13.36 -15.17
N THR A 54 12.22 13.23 -16.49
CA THR A 54 11.72 12.06 -17.25
C THR A 54 12.83 11.19 -17.82
N ALA A 55 14.10 11.62 -17.76
CA ALA A 55 15.21 10.81 -18.21
C ALA A 55 15.26 9.47 -17.43
N GLY A 56 15.26 8.34 -18.13
CA GLY A 56 15.24 7.01 -17.53
C GLY A 56 13.91 6.63 -16.86
N ALA A 57 12.86 7.49 -16.94
CA ALA A 57 11.56 7.17 -16.39
C ALA A 57 10.79 6.22 -17.32
N SER A 58 10.04 5.31 -16.74
CA SER A 58 9.10 4.43 -17.43
C SER A 58 7.88 4.15 -16.57
N PHE A 59 6.77 3.80 -17.21
CA PHE A 59 5.55 3.35 -16.56
C PHE A 59 4.96 2.18 -17.35
N GLY A 60 4.70 1.07 -16.67
CA GLY A 60 4.05 -0.10 -17.24
C GLY A 60 2.94 -0.64 -16.31
N TRP A 61 1.80 -1.05 -16.92
CA TRP A 61 0.67 -1.65 -16.18
C TRP A 61 -0.09 -2.66 -17.05
N GLY A 62 -0.40 -3.83 -16.51
CA GLY A 62 -1.13 -4.89 -17.20
C GLY A 62 -2.64 -4.73 -17.22
N VAL A 63 -3.20 -3.73 -16.51
CA VAL A 63 -4.64 -3.57 -16.23
C VAL A 63 -5.14 -4.73 -15.36
N ARG A 64 -5.68 -5.77 -15.98
CA ARG A 64 -6.12 -7.01 -15.34
C ARG A 64 -6.23 -8.11 -16.38
N ALA A 65 -5.50 -9.20 -16.21
CA ALA A 65 -5.47 -10.30 -17.16
C ALA A 65 -6.86 -10.89 -17.46
N SER A 66 -7.72 -11.03 -16.44
CA SER A 66 -9.08 -11.53 -16.63
C SER A 66 -9.97 -10.56 -17.43
N PHE A 67 -9.78 -9.25 -17.27
CA PHE A 67 -10.48 -8.25 -18.08
C PHE A 67 -10.04 -8.32 -19.54
N LEU A 68 -8.73 -8.40 -19.78
CA LEU A 68 -8.19 -8.53 -21.13
C LEU A 68 -8.61 -9.83 -21.80
N SER A 69 -8.68 -10.93 -21.03
CA SER A 69 -9.17 -12.22 -21.54
C SER A 69 -10.64 -12.18 -21.92
N TYR A 70 -11.45 -11.41 -21.19
CA TYR A 70 -12.89 -11.28 -21.45
C TYR A 70 -13.19 -10.28 -22.57
N ASN A 71 -12.59 -9.09 -22.53
CA ASN A 71 -12.91 -7.99 -23.44
C ASN A 71 -11.98 -7.90 -24.65
N GLY A 72 -10.78 -8.48 -24.57
CA GLY A 72 -9.72 -8.29 -25.54
C GLY A 72 -8.86 -7.07 -25.26
N MET A 73 -7.98 -6.78 -26.21
CA MET A 73 -7.10 -5.61 -26.18
C MET A 73 -7.89 -4.31 -26.35
N PRO A 74 -7.33 -3.15 -25.94
CA PRO A 74 -7.96 -1.87 -26.23
C PRO A 74 -8.22 -1.73 -27.72
N ARG A 75 -9.35 -1.11 -28.05
CA ARG A 75 -9.66 -0.71 -29.44
C ARG A 75 -8.64 0.29 -29.98
N GLU A 76 -8.21 1.19 -29.11
CA GLU A 76 -7.19 2.19 -29.43
C GLU A 76 -6.22 2.37 -28.25
N MET A 77 -4.98 2.62 -28.62
CA MET A 77 -3.90 3.07 -27.75
C MET A 77 -3.33 4.35 -28.37
N THR A 78 -3.46 5.48 -27.67
CA THR A 78 -3.06 6.80 -28.17
C THR A 78 -2.30 7.59 -27.11
N ASP A 79 -1.88 8.79 -27.44
CA ASP A 79 -1.27 9.78 -26.54
C ASP A 79 -0.03 9.26 -25.79
N GLY A 80 0.70 8.31 -26.40
CA GLY A 80 1.90 7.73 -25.82
C GLY A 80 1.69 6.40 -25.10
N ALA A 81 0.48 5.81 -25.16
CA ALA A 81 0.25 4.44 -24.72
C ALA A 81 0.63 3.43 -25.81
N ALA A 82 1.27 2.31 -25.42
CA ALA A 82 1.63 1.20 -26.29
C ALA A 82 1.55 -0.13 -25.53
N TRP A 83 1.60 -1.26 -26.24
CA TRP A 83 1.65 -2.58 -25.65
C TRP A 83 3.06 -3.16 -25.73
N ASP A 84 3.63 -3.52 -24.59
CA ASP A 84 4.85 -4.33 -24.50
C ASP A 84 4.48 -5.81 -24.36
N ALA A 85 4.66 -6.56 -25.44
CA ALA A 85 4.34 -7.98 -25.49
C ALA A 85 5.30 -8.84 -24.64
N THR A 86 6.50 -8.35 -24.36
CA THR A 86 7.49 -9.05 -23.54
C THR A 86 7.16 -8.92 -22.06
N ALA A 87 6.88 -7.69 -21.59
CA ALA A 87 6.48 -7.41 -20.23
C ALA A 87 5.01 -7.76 -19.96
N LYS A 88 4.20 -7.94 -21.03
CA LYS A 88 2.73 -8.09 -20.97
C LYS A 88 2.07 -6.93 -20.23
N GLN A 89 2.51 -5.72 -20.55
CA GLN A 89 2.04 -4.49 -19.93
C GLN A 89 1.77 -3.44 -21.01
N PHE A 90 0.81 -2.57 -20.75
CA PHE A 90 0.70 -1.30 -21.45
C PHE A 90 1.76 -0.36 -20.88
N THR A 91 2.50 0.26 -21.76
CA THR A 91 3.45 1.33 -21.43
C THR A 91 2.79 2.68 -21.63
N PHE A 92 3.18 3.65 -20.80
CA PHE A 92 2.73 5.04 -20.87
C PHE A 92 3.96 5.95 -20.89
N THR A 93 3.85 7.08 -21.55
CA THR A 93 4.96 8.03 -21.68
C THR A 93 5.06 8.91 -20.43
N PRO A 94 6.13 8.80 -19.61
CA PRO A 94 6.30 9.68 -18.46
C PRO A 94 6.33 11.15 -18.87
N THR A 95 5.63 11.99 -18.11
CA THR A 95 5.56 13.44 -18.32
C THR A 95 6.22 14.22 -17.18
N SER A 96 6.21 13.66 -15.99
CA SER A 96 6.95 14.21 -14.85
C SER A 96 7.26 13.15 -13.83
N THR A 97 8.36 13.35 -13.11
CA THR A 97 8.73 12.57 -11.94
C THR A 97 9.20 13.52 -10.85
N THR A 98 8.69 13.34 -9.65
CA THR A 98 9.11 14.05 -8.46
C THR A 98 9.55 13.05 -7.41
N VAL A 99 10.73 13.25 -6.87
CA VAL A 99 11.26 12.47 -5.75
C VAL A 99 11.53 13.44 -4.61
N SER A 100 11.08 13.12 -3.39
CA SER A 100 11.36 13.94 -2.21
C SER A 100 12.87 13.97 -1.92
N GLU A 101 13.33 14.99 -1.20
CA GLU A 101 14.75 15.15 -0.86
C GLU A 101 15.32 13.95 -0.08
N ASP A 102 14.49 13.31 0.72
CA ASP A 102 14.85 12.10 1.46
C ASP A 102 14.67 10.79 0.64
N GLY A 103 14.25 10.90 -0.63
CA GLY A 103 14.05 9.78 -1.55
C GLY A 103 12.87 8.86 -1.22
N LYS A 104 12.05 9.21 -0.21
CA LYS A 104 10.99 8.30 0.27
C LYS A 104 9.64 8.47 -0.40
N GLN A 105 9.39 9.62 -1.01
CA GLN A 105 8.16 9.88 -1.76
C GLN A 105 8.50 9.97 -3.24
N VAL A 106 7.79 9.22 -4.06
CA VAL A 106 7.93 9.24 -5.51
C VAL A 106 6.57 9.47 -6.12
N THR A 107 6.46 10.49 -6.95
CA THR A 107 5.30 10.72 -7.81
C THR A 107 5.76 10.65 -9.26
N LEU A 108 5.17 9.75 -10.04
CA LEU A 108 5.40 9.64 -11.47
C LEU A 108 4.08 9.85 -12.19
N GLN A 109 4.05 10.81 -13.10
CA GLN A 109 2.92 11.05 -13.98
C GLN A 109 3.28 10.69 -15.42
N ALA A 110 2.33 10.12 -16.14
CA ALA A 110 2.53 9.74 -17.53
C ALA A 110 1.33 10.15 -18.40
N ALA A 111 1.57 10.32 -19.68
CA ALA A 111 0.57 10.47 -20.71
C ALA A 111 0.29 9.12 -21.38
N GLY A 112 -0.91 8.97 -21.89
CA GLY A 112 -1.34 7.79 -22.63
C GLY A 112 -2.82 7.52 -22.44
N ARG A 113 -3.43 6.91 -23.43
CA ARG A 113 -4.87 6.59 -23.44
C ARG A 113 -5.08 5.16 -23.93
N LEU A 114 -5.83 4.39 -23.17
CA LEU A 114 -6.35 3.07 -23.52
C LEU A 114 -7.87 3.18 -23.65
N TRP A 115 -8.42 2.86 -24.81
CA TRP A 115 -9.87 2.85 -25.02
C TRP A 115 -10.36 1.45 -25.31
N PHE A 116 -11.18 0.93 -24.42
CA PHE A 116 -11.81 -0.39 -24.51
C PHE A 116 -13.26 -0.25 -24.91
N THR A 117 -13.69 -1.08 -25.86
CA THR A 117 -15.10 -1.25 -26.20
C THR A 117 -15.44 -2.73 -26.27
N GLY A 118 -16.67 -3.08 -25.92
CA GLY A 118 -17.15 -4.45 -25.99
C GLY A 118 -18.67 -4.51 -26.05
N HIS A 119 -19.18 -5.66 -26.50
CA HIS A 119 -20.63 -5.88 -26.68
C HIS A 119 -21.28 -4.79 -27.55
N CYS A 120 -20.64 -4.51 -28.67
CA CYS A 120 -21.14 -3.58 -29.68
C CYS A 120 -22.12 -4.33 -30.59
N ALA A 121 -23.29 -3.75 -30.84
CA ALA A 121 -24.17 -4.26 -31.87
C ALA A 121 -23.61 -3.97 -33.27
N GLU A 122 -23.88 -4.84 -34.23
CA GLU A 122 -23.39 -4.69 -35.59
C GLU A 122 -23.87 -3.38 -36.20
N GLY A 123 -22.94 -2.64 -36.84
CA GLY A 123 -23.22 -1.36 -37.47
C GLY A 123 -23.40 -0.17 -36.53
N GLN A 124 -23.26 -0.35 -35.21
CA GLN A 124 -23.33 0.77 -34.28
C GLN A 124 -21.99 1.48 -34.10
N ASP A 125 -22.08 2.78 -33.87
CA ASP A 125 -20.93 3.61 -33.55
C ASP A 125 -20.29 3.13 -32.23
N PRO A 126 -19.02 2.76 -32.25
CA PRO A 126 -18.32 2.29 -31.03
C PRO A 126 -18.31 3.30 -29.89
N GLU A 127 -18.35 4.61 -30.19
CA GLU A 127 -18.37 5.67 -29.15
C GLU A 127 -19.65 5.63 -28.29
N THR A 128 -20.76 5.21 -28.85
CA THR A 128 -22.06 5.32 -28.20
C THR A 128 -22.81 3.99 -28.08
N GLY A 129 -22.61 3.10 -29.06
CA GLY A 129 -23.42 1.88 -29.22
C GLY A 129 -22.97 0.67 -28.46
N CYS A 130 -21.72 0.64 -27.98
CA CYS A 130 -21.20 -0.50 -27.21
C CYS A 130 -21.72 -0.48 -25.75
N ALA A 131 -22.06 -1.63 -25.22
CA ALA A 131 -22.46 -1.75 -23.81
C ALA A 131 -21.27 -1.53 -22.86
N LEU A 132 -20.08 -2.02 -23.22
CA LEU A 132 -18.83 -1.67 -22.53
C LEU A 132 -18.15 -0.56 -23.34
N ASN A 133 -17.84 0.54 -22.67
CA ASN A 133 -17.07 1.64 -23.23
C ASN A 133 -16.31 2.29 -22.06
N LEU A 134 -14.99 2.07 -22.03
CA LEU A 134 -14.13 2.42 -20.93
C LEU A 134 -12.82 3.01 -21.44
N THR A 135 -12.48 4.18 -20.95
CA THR A 135 -11.20 4.84 -21.24
C THR A 135 -10.39 5.02 -19.95
N PHE A 136 -9.15 4.59 -19.99
CA PHE A 136 -8.13 4.91 -19.01
C PHE A 136 -7.09 5.83 -19.65
N SER A 137 -6.78 6.94 -18.99
CA SER A 137 -5.77 7.88 -19.50
C SER A 137 -4.99 8.55 -18.38
N ASN A 138 -3.81 9.05 -18.74
CA ASN A 138 -2.96 9.89 -17.89
C ASN A 138 -2.71 9.29 -16.49
N PRO A 139 -2.07 8.11 -16.40
CA PRO A 139 -1.82 7.49 -15.12
C PRO A 139 -0.85 8.33 -14.27
N ARG A 140 -1.11 8.34 -12.95
CA ARG A 140 -0.24 8.92 -11.93
C ARG A 140 -0.04 7.91 -10.80
N VAL A 141 1.22 7.60 -10.52
CA VAL A 141 1.62 6.76 -9.39
C VAL A 141 2.19 7.64 -8.30
N GLU A 142 1.73 7.43 -7.09
CA GLU A 142 2.31 7.99 -5.87
C GLU A 142 2.77 6.84 -4.98
N LEU A 143 4.04 6.81 -4.60
CA LEU A 143 4.61 5.81 -3.71
C LEU A 143 5.19 6.47 -2.46
N ASN A 144 4.88 5.90 -1.32
CA ASN A 144 5.62 6.11 -0.09
C ASN A 144 6.57 4.92 0.11
N LEU A 145 7.84 5.10 -0.23
CA LEU A 145 8.84 4.06 -0.15
C LEU A 145 9.28 3.76 1.29
N ALA A 146 8.93 4.63 2.26
CA ALA A 146 9.25 4.40 3.67
C ALA A 146 8.42 3.27 4.29
N ASP A 147 7.16 3.15 3.90
CA ASP A 147 6.24 2.13 4.38
C ASP A 147 5.81 1.12 3.28
N GLY A 148 6.26 1.35 2.06
CA GLY A 148 5.98 0.48 0.93
C GLY A 148 4.55 0.58 0.39
N THR A 149 3.85 1.66 0.68
CA THR A 149 2.47 1.91 0.24
C THR A 149 2.42 2.86 -0.95
N GLY A 150 1.26 2.95 -1.59
CA GLY A 150 1.06 3.91 -2.68
C GLY A 150 -0.35 3.91 -3.24
N SER A 151 -0.51 4.68 -4.31
CA SER A 151 -1.79 4.84 -5.02
C SER A 151 -1.58 4.99 -6.52
N LEU A 152 -2.48 4.39 -7.29
CA LEU A 152 -2.60 4.61 -8.74
C LEU A 152 -3.83 5.47 -9.00
N TYR A 153 -3.64 6.58 -9.69
CA TYR A 153 -4.71 7.45 -10.19
C TYR A 153 -4.73 7.42 -11.72
N MET A 154 -5.92 7.55 -12.28
CA MET A 154 -6.11 7.67 -13.75
C MET A 154 -7.29 8.59 -14.04
N THR A 155 -7.25 9.27 -15.17
CA THR A 155 -8.44 9.88 -15.72
C THR A 155 -9.29 8.80 -16.40
N VAL A 156 -10.52 8.64 -15.94
CA VAL A 156 -11.44 7.58 -16.37
C VAL A 156 -12.68 8.19 -16.99
N ARG A 157 -13.09 7.67 -18.17
CA ARG A 157 -14.43 7.82 -18.72
C ARG A 157 -15.03 6.42 -18.89
N THR A 158 -16.15 6.16 -18.28
CA THR A 158 -16.79 4.83 -18.32
C THR A 158 -18.26 4.96 -18.71
N LYS A 159 -18.80 3.95 -19.39
CA LYS A 159 -20.23 3.78 -19.57
C LYS A 159 -20.72 2.82 -18.49
N ASN A 160 -21.50 3.35 -17.55
CA ASN A 160 -22.06 2.56 -16.47
C ASN A 160 -23.05 1.53 -17.07
N TYR A 161 -22.80 0.26 -16.81
CA TYR A 161 -23.57 -0.85 -17.40
C TYR A 161 -25.03 -0.82 -16.99
N ALA A 162 -25.35 -0.53 -15.75
CA ALA A 162 -26.71 -0.56 -15.22
C ALA A 162 -27.56 0.60 -15.76
N SER A 163 -26.99 1.81 -15.87
CA SER A 163 -27.71 3.00 -16.31
C SER A 163 -27.58 3.27 -17.82
N GLY A 164 -26.57 2.68 -18.47
CA GLY A 164 -26.22 2.97 -19.86
C GLY A 164 -25.67 4.38 -20.10
N LYS A 165 -25.40 5.15 -19.03
CA LYS A 165 -24.91 6.54 -19.12
C LYS A 165 -23.40 6.58 -19.01
N PHE A 166 -22.81 7.59 -19.69
CA PHE A 166 -21.40 7.90 -19.54
C PHE A 166 -21.15 8.71 -18.27
N GLU A 167 -20.05 8.39 -17.60
CA GLU A 167 -19.51 9.08 -16.43
C GLU A 167 -18.07 9.50 -16.73
N GLY A 168 -17.68 10.66 -16.24
CA GLY A 168 -16.35 11.23 -16.50
C GLY A 168 -16.28 11.96 -17.86
N PRO A 169 -15.06 12.36 -18.29
CA PRO A 169 -13.77 12.00 -17.69
C PRO A 169 -13.54 12.65 -16.32
N MET A 170 -13.01 11.87 -15.38
CA MET A 170 -12.67 12.33 -14.03
C MET A 170 -11.44 11.60 -13.52
N GLU A 171 -10.65 12.22 -12.64
CA GLU A 171 -9.57 11.52 -11.95
C GLU A 171 -10.15 10.56 -10.92
N VAL A 172 -9.69 9.31 -10.96
CA VAL A 172 -10.13 8.23 -10.10
C VAL A 172 -8.90 7.62 -9.42
N LYS A 173 -8.97 7.43 -8.11
CA LYS A 173 -8.02 6.57 -7.41
C LYS A 173 -8.36 5.12 -7.76
N MET A 174 -7.68 4.57 -8.75
CA MET A 174 -7.95 3.23 -9.28
C MET A 174 -7.58 2.12 -8.30
N ALA A 175 -6.41 2.26 -7.67
CA ALA A 175 -5.88 1.20 -6.81
C ALA A 175 -5.06 1.74 -5.65
N THR A 176 -5.05 0.98 -4.58
CA THR A 176 -3.99 1.01 -3.57
C THR A 176 -2.83 0.17 -4.04
N LEU A 177 -1.60 0.64 -3.79
CA LEU A 177 -0.37 0.00 -4.22
C LEU A 177 0.43 -0.50 -3.02
N SER A 178 1.20 -1.57 -3.25
CA SER A 178 2.19 -2.05 -2.29
C SER A 178 3.49 -2.46 -3.01
N THR A 179 4.61 -2.00 -2.49
CA THR A 179 5.96 -2.38 -2.97
C THR A 179 6.56 -3.53 -2.18
N GLY A 180 5.85 -4.08 -1.18
CA GLY A 180 6.38 -5.09 -0.27
C GLY A 180 6.91 -6.37 -0.94
N THR A 181 6.39 -6.74 -2.12
CA THR A 181 6.86 -7.88 -2.93
C THR A 181 7.53 -7.45 -4.24
N ALA A 182 7.65 -6.14 -4.47
CA ALA A 182 8.24 -5.60 -5.69
C ALA A 182 9.75 -5.85 -5.74
N LYS A 183 10.26 -6.07 -6.95
CA LYS A 183 11.70 -6.13 -7.20
C LYS A 183 12.20 -4.72 -7.50
N GLN A 184 13.25 -4.32 -6.81
CA GLN A 184 13.90 -3.05 -7.02
C GLN A 184 15.33 -3.25 -7.48
N SER A 185 15.76 -2.42 -8.42
CA SER A 185 17.16 -2.35 -8.88
C SER A 185 17.52 -0.90 -9.17
N GLU A 186 18.82 -0.62 -9.10
CA GLU A 186 19.40 0.66 -9.54
C GLU A 186 20.52 0.37 -10.54
N LYS A 187 20.47 1.10 -11.64
CA LYS A 187 21.52 1.06 -12.63
C LYS A 187 21.70 2.45 -13.25
N ASP A 188 22.92 2.92 -13.27
CA ASP A 188 23.29 4.22 -13.90
C ASP A 188 22.43 5.40 -13.40
N GLY A 189 22.10 5.42 -12.08
CA GLY A 189 21.27 6.45 -11.46
C GLY A 189 19.77 6.34 -11.79
N VAL A 190 19.33 5.25 -12.43
CA VAL A 190 17.92 4.94 -12.65
C VAL A 190 17.47 3.85 -11.69
N VAL A 191 16.49 4.16 -10.87
CA VAL A 191 15.79 3.20 -10.00
C VAL A 191 14.66 2.57 -10.78
N SER A 192 14.58 1.25 -10.76
CA SER A 192 13.47 0.48 -11.36
C SER A 192 12.78 -0.35 -10.29
N ILE A 193 11.46 -0.27 -10.23
CA ILE A 193 10.60 -1.04 -9.32
C ILE A 193 9.59 -1.82 -10.17
N SER A 194 9.62 -3.14 -10.10
CA SER A 194 8.74 -4.01 -10.87
C SER A 194 7.96 -4.96 -9.96
N GLY A 195 6.76 -5.33 -10.36
CA GLY A 195 5.89 -6.17 -9.55
C GLY A 195 5.22 -5.44 -8.39
N ILE A 196 4.97 -4.12 -8.54
CA ILE A 196 4.20 -3.34 -7.56
C ILE A 196 2.77 -3.88 -7.56
N SER A 197 2.35 -4.45 -6.44
CA SER A 197 1.00 -5.00 -6.29
C SER A 197 -0.04 -3.88 -6.30
N ALA A 198 -1.19 -4.14 -6.91
CA ALA A 198 -2.29 -3.19 -7.03
C ALA A 198 -3.62 -3.86 -6.67
N ASN A 199 -4.39 -3.22 -5.80
CA ASN A 199 -5.73 -3.69 -5.43
C ASN A 199 -6.74 -2.58 -5.68
N LEU A 200 -7.85 -2.93 -6.33
CA LEU A 200 -8.93 -1.99 -6.65
C LEU A 200 -9.46 -1.27 -5.41
N THR A 201 -9.67 0.02 -5.56
CA THR A 201 -10.50 0.78 -4.61
C THR A 201 -11.98 0.65 -4.98
N ALA A 202 -12.88 1.16 -4.14
CA ALA A 202 -14.30 1.27 -4.48
C ALA A 202 -14.50 2.10 -5.76
N ASP A 203 -13.84 3.25 -5.89
CA ASP A 203 -13.92 4.11 -7.08
C ASP A 203 -13.31 3.41 -8.32
N GLY A 204 -12.21 2.68 -8.12
CA GLY A 204 -11.62 1.86 -9.18
C GLY A 204 -12.54 0.73 -9.64
N ASN A 205 -13.28 0.10 -8.74
CA ASN A 205 -14.31 -0.87 -9.11
C ASN A 205 -15.44 -0.22 -9.89
N HIS A 206 -15.90 0.96 -9.45
CA HIS A 206 -16.92 1.72 -10.15
C HIS A 206 -16.47 2.10 -11.59
N ALA A 207 -15.19 2.39 -11.80
CA ALA A 207 -14.63 2.61 -13.13
C ALA A 207 -14.80 1.39 -14.05
N PHE A 208 -14.81 0.18 -13.51
CA PHE A 208 -15.14 -1.06 -14.20
C PHE A 208 -16.64 -1.41 -14.14
N SER A 209 -17.52 -0.42 -13.93
CA SER A 209 -18.99 -0.60 -13.82
C SER A 209 -19.39 -1.62 -12.73
N ASP A 210 -18.66 -1.66 -11.63
CA ASP A 210 -18.90 -2.52 -10.47
C ASP A 210 -18.85 -4.04 -10.75
N PHE A 211 -18.15 -4.45 -11.83
CA PHE A 211 -18.01 -5.86 -12.18
C PHE A 211 -17.07 -6.65 -11.25
N TYR A 212 -16.28 -5.98 -10.45
CA TYR A 212 -15.37 -6.61 -9.48
C TYR A 212 -15.81 -6.26 -8.06
N ASN A 213 -14.98 -6.58 -7.10
CA ASN A 213 -15.13 -6.14 -5.72
C ASN A 213 -13.98 -5.17 -5.36
N GLU A 214 -14.24 -4.29 -4.42
CA GLU A 214 -13.16 -3.55 -3.76
C GLU A 214 -12.11 -4.54 -3.21
N GLY A 215 -10.83 -4.21 -3.33
CA GLY A 215 -9.73 -5.07 -2.95
C GLY A 215 -9.35 -6.13 -4.00
N ALA A 216 -10.09 -6.27 -5.10
CA ALA A 216 -9.74 -7.20 -6.16
C ALA A 216 -8.36 -6.85 -6.75
N SER A 217 -7.49 -7.85 -6.92
CA SER A 217 -6.14 -7.65 -7.47
C SER A 217 -6.19 -7.25 -8.94
N LEU A 218 -5.46 -6.22 -9.28
CA LEU A 218 -5.11 -5.85 -10.64
C LEU A 218 -3.75 -6.47 -11.02
N ASP A 219 -3.40 -6.40 -12.29
CA ASP A 219 -2.05 -6.79 -12.71
C ASP A 219 -1.03 -5.80 -12.13
N PRO A 220 0.17 -6.28 -11.77
CA PRO A 220 1.17 -5.44 -11.12
C PRO A 220 1.69 -4.34 -12.04
N LEU A 221 2.14 -3.25 -11.42
CA LEU A 221 2.79 -2.14 -12.11
C LEU A 221 4.32 -2.30 -12.11
N SER A 222 4.93 -1.60 -13.07
CA SER A 222 6.38 -1.39 -13.13
C SER A 222 6.66 0.07 -13.43
N ILE A 223 7.57 0.68 -12.68
CA ILE A 223 8.03 2.05 -12.91
C ILE A 223 9.55 2.11 -12.89
N SER A 224 10.10 3.11 -13.58
CA SER A 224 11.48 3.56 -13.32
C SER A 224 11.53 5.09 -13.24
N TYR A 225 12.55 5.60 -12.57
CA TYR A 225 12.79 7.03 -12.41
C TYR A 225 14.26 7.30 -12.11
N THR A 226 14.73 8.50 -12.44
CA THR A 226 16.06 8.95 -12.06
C THR A 226 16.08 9.27 -10.58
N GLY A 227 17.02 8.68 -9.85
CA GLY A 227 17.15 8.83 -8.40
C GLY A 227 18.16 7.86 -7.83
N SER A 228 18.29 7.85 -6.52
CA SER A 228 19.14 6.90 -5.81
C SER A 228 18.28 5.86 -5.10
N ALA A 229 18.56 4.59 -5.31
CA ALA A 229 17.96 3.49 -4.59
C ALA A 229 18.38 3.43 -3.11
N ALA A 230 19.36 4.23 -2.71
CA ALA A 230 19.86 4.24 -1.32
C ALA A 230 18.78 4.64 -0.30
N ASN A 231 17.77 5.38 -0.74
CA ASN A 231 16.64 5.82 0.10
C ASN A 231 15.34 5.06 -0.16
N ALA A 232 15.32 4.19 -1.16
CA ALA A 232 14.18 3.30 -1.34
C ALA A 232 14.22 2.23 -0.24
N PRO A 233 13.08 1.79 0.30
CA PRO A 233 13.08 0.65 1.18
C PRO A 233 13.70 -0.48 0.38
N LYS A 234 14.84 -0.98 0.83
CA LYS A 234 15.33 -2.26 0.32
C LYS A 234 14.16 -3.19 0.49
N SER A 235 13.71 -3.82 -0.62
CA SER A 235 12.82 -4.96 -0.52
C SER A 235 13.39 -5.81 0.61
N ALA A 236 12.64 -5.94 1.70
CA ALA A 236 13.05 -6.77 2.83
C ALA A 236 13.23 -8.25 2.38
N TYR A 237 12.88 -8.51 1.16
CA TYR A 237 12.94 -9.79 0.48
C TYR A 237 14.01 -9.80 -0.62
N SER A 238 15.28 -9.76 -0.23
CA SER A 238 16.27 -10.43 -1.09
C SER A 238 15.93 -11.91 -1.03
N ALA A 239 15.82 -12.56 -2.17
CA ALA A 239 15.59 -14.00 -2.28
C ALA A 239 16.81 -14.77 -1.73
N ALA A 240 17.01 -14.71 -0.42
CA ALA A 240 18.05 -15.43 0.29
C ALA A 240 17.36 -16.52 1.09
N GLU A 241 17.64 -17.73 0.70
CA GLU A 241 17.33 -18.95 1.41
C GLU A 241 15.82 -19.21 1.62
N SER A 242 15.28 -20.11 0.81
CA SER A 242 13.96 -20.69 1.08
C SER A 242 14.09 -21.67 2.25
N TYR A 243 13.49 -21.33 3.39
CA TYR A 243 13.31 -22.31 4.45
C TYR A 243 12.03 -23.10 4.18
N ASN A 244 12.16 -24.43 4.19
CA ASN A 244 11.00 -25.29 4.17
C ASN A 244 10.36 -25.25 5.56
N THR A 245 9.33 -24.43 5.75
CA THR A 245 8.56 -24.35 6.99
C THR A 245 7.59 -25.53 7.18
N GLY A 246 7.67 -26.55 6.31
CA GLY A 246 7.00 -27.84 6.52
C GLY A 246 5.53 -27.92 6.14
N ALA A 247 4.89 -26.87 5.65
CA ALA A 247 3.50 -26.96 5.20
C ALA A 247 3.13 -25.85 4.23
N GLY A 248 2.22 -26.14 3.34
CA GLY A 248 1.75 -25.27 2.26
C GLY A 248 1.40 -23.85 2.72
N VAL A 249 2.13 -22.91 2.21
CA VAL A 249 2.28 -21.52 2.66
C VAL A 249 1.13 -20.61 2.21
N ASN A 250 -0.09 -21.06 2.13
CA ASN A 250 -1.20 -20.25 1.61
C ASN A 250 -2.16 -19.73 2.70
N GLN A 251 -1.67 -19.60 3.95
CA GLN A 251 -2.52 -19.08 5.03
C GLN A 251 -1.84 -17.86 5.69
N PRO A 252 -2.16 -16.64 5.27
CA PRO A 252 -1.61 -15.41 5.88
C PRO A 252 -1.93 -15.27 7.38
N GLN A 253 -2.86 -16.06 7.88
CA GLN A 253 -3.27 -16.10 9.29
C GLN A 253 -2.25 -16.75 10.23
N ASN A 254 -1.23 -17.41 9.68
CA ASN A 254 -0.26 -18.17 10.46
C ASN A 254 1.06 -17.42 10.66
N THR A 255 1.12 -16.15 10.30
CA THR A 255 2.33 -15.35 10.39
C THR A 255 2.02 -14.03 11.06
N ALA A 256 2.82 -13.66 12.06
CA ALA A 256 2.69 -12.38 12.74
C ALA A 256 4.06 -11.79 13.08
N ARG A 257 4.14 -10.47 13.22
CA ARG A 257 5.30 -9.81 13.83
C ARG A 257 5.30 -10.12 15.33
N LEU A 258 6.45 -10.49 15.87
CA LEU A 258 6.64 -10.69 17.30
C LEU A 258 7.97 -10.06 17.73
N GLY A 259 7.91 -9.11 18.65
CA GLY A 259 9.04 -8.25 18.98
C GLY A 259 9.32 -7.23 17.85
N GLN A 260 10.38 -6.45 18.02
CA GLN A 260 10.70 -5.37 17.05
C GLN A 260 11.28 -5.89 15.73
N ASN A 261 12.04 -6.99 15.80
CA ASN A 261 12.87 -7.45 14.69
C ASN A 261 12.61 -8.89 14.28
N HIS A 262 11.47 -9.47 14.65
CA HIS A 262 11.19 -10.86 14.37
C HIS A 262 9.79 -11.08 13.81
N ILE A 263 9.66 -12.14 13.04
CA ILE A 263 8.40 -12.66 12.50
C ILE A 263 8.27 -14.09 12.99
N VAL A 264 7.15 -14.43 13.58
CA VAL A 264 6.80 -15.82 13.89
C VAL A 264 5.85 -16.36 12.83
N HIS A 265 6.18 -17.51 12.30
CA HIS A 265 5.29 -18.32 11.46
C HIS A 265 4.92 -19.59 12.22
N VAL A 266 3.63 -19.89 12.28
CA VAL A 266 3.10 -21.09 12.91
C VAL A 266 2.49 -21.95 11.81
N ALA A 267 3.09 -23.08 11.51
CA ALA A 267 2.60 -23.98 10.47
C ALA A 267 1.23 -24.58 10.85
N PRO A 268 0.37 -24.90 9.87
CA PRO A 268 -0.82 -25.69 10.13
C PRO A 268 -0.46 -27.01 10.81
N PRO A 269 -1.32 -27.57 11.68
CA PRO A 269 -1.03 -28.82 12.35
C PRO A 269 -0.86 -29.96 11.35
N SER A 270 0.15 -30.78 11.59
CA SER A 270 0.34 -32.04 10.90
C SER A 270 -0.80 -33.03 11.25
N PHE A 271 -0.87 -34.16 10.53
CA PHE A 271 -1.81 -35.24 10.87
C PHE A 271 -1.62 -35.79 12.30
N SER A 272 -0.43 -35.65 12.89
CA SER A 272 -0.15 -36.03 14.28
C SER A 272 -0.66 -35.04 15.30
N GLY A 273 -1.12 -33.89 14.82
CA GLY A 273 -1.70 -32.88 15.71
C GLY A 273 -0.73 -31.81 16.19
N ASP A 274 0.59 -31.96 16.08
CA ASP A 274 1.56 -30.95 16.54
C ASP A 274 1.83 -29.89 15.49
N THR A 275 1.93 -28.65 15.94
CA THR A 275 2.18 -27.48 15.11
C THR A 275 3.63 -27.03 15.28
N THR A 276 4.34 -26.87 14.20
CA THR A 276 5.69 -26.30 14.23
C THR A 276 5.64 -24.79 14.11
N TYR A 277 6.54 -24.12 14.81
CA TYR A 277 6.76 -22.70 14.61
C TYR A 277 8.16 -22.45 14.04
N THR A 278 8.31 -21.30 13.39
CA THR A 278 9.60 -20.79 12.91
C THR A 278 9.67 -19.30 13.23
N VAL A 279 10.77 -18.86 13.83
CA VAL A 279 11.07 -17.44 14.04
C VAL A 279 12.10 -17.00 13.03
N LEU A 280 11.80 -15.92 12.34
CA LEU A 280 12.68 -15.30 11.35
C LEU A 280 13.08 -13.90 11.83
N ASN A 281 14.32 -13.51 11.58
CA ASN A 281 14.71 -12.11 11.70
C ASN A 281 14.06 -11.31 10.57
N SER A 282 13.35 -10.23 10.90
CA SER A 282 12.57 -9.46 9.92
C SER A 282 13.42 -8.68 8.91
N SER A 283 14.68 -8.41 9.20
CA SER A 283 15.57 -7.64 8.32
C SER A 283 16.26 -8.47 7.25
N ASN A 284 16.51 -9.76 7.51
CA ASN A 284 17.26 -10.62 6.60
C ASN A 284 16.59 -11.98 6.35
N LEU A 285 15.43 -12.22 6.97
CA LEU A 285 14.62 -13.44 6.90
C LEU A 285 15.37 -14.72 7.28
N LYS A 286 16.50 -14.62 7.97
CA LYS A 286 17.18 -15.80 8.48
C LYS A 286 16.39 -16.38 9.65
N MET A 287 16.28 -17.70 9.65
CA MET A 287 15.69 -18.44 10.75
C MET A 287 16.57 -18.30 11.99
N THR A 288 15.96 -17.90 13.09
CA THR A 288 16.61 -17.72 14.37
C THR A 288 16.20 -18.78 15.39
N ASP A 289 14.98 -19.33 15.22
CA ASP A 289 14.48 -20.39 16.08
C ASP A 289 13.41 -21.22 15.38
N THR A 290 13.20 -22.46 15.83
CA THR A 290 12.13 -23.35 15.40
C THR A 290 11.84 -24.35 16.50
N GLY A 291 10.59 -24.79 16.59
CA GLY A 291 10.17 -25.76 17.58
C GLY A 291 8.72 -26.20 17.38
N VAL A 292 8.14 -26.79 18.41
CA VAL A 292 6.78 -27.32 18.39
C VAL A 292 5.92 -26.58 19.39
N LEU A 293 4.73 -26.14 18.94
CA LEU A 293 3.63 -25.74 19.78
C LEU A 293 2.57 -26.85 19.76
N LYS A 294 1.82 -27.02 20.83
CA LYS A 294 0.79 -28.05 20.84
C LYS A 294 -0.29 -27.74 19.83
N ALA A 295 -0.63 -28.75 19.06
CA ALA A 295 -1.55 -28.59 17.96
C ALA A 295 -2.95 -28.27 18.41
N ILE A 296 -3.31 -27.06 18.20
CA ILE A 296 -4.70 -26.69 18.09
C ILE A 296 -4.82 -25.83 16.84
N LYS A 297 -4.79 -26.50 15.69
CA LYS A 297 -5.01 -25.91 14.36
C LYS A 297 -4.19 -24.66 14.05
N GLY A 298 -2.99 -24.52 14.61
CA GLY A 298 -2.15 -23.36 14.37
C GLY A 298 -2.72 -22.03 14.89
N VAL A 299 -3.60 -22.07 15.91
CA VAL A 299 -4.28 -20.88 16.42
C VAL A 299 -3.40 -20.15 17.42
N PHE A 300 -3.11 -18.91 17.13
CA PHE A 300 -2.42 -18.00 18.04
C PHE A 300 -2.91 -16.57 17.81
N ALA A 301 -2.63 -15.67 18.74
CA ALA A 301 -2.81 -14.24 18.57
C ALA A 301 -1.62 -13.48 19.15
N VAL A 302 -1.39 -12.28 18.64
CA VAL A 302 -0.33 -11.36 19.10
C VAL A 302 -1.01 -10.11 19.66
N ASP A 303 -0.45 -9.52 20.71
CA ASP A 303 -0.96 -8.27 21.28
C ASP A 303 -0.78 -7.09 20.31
N ALA A 304 -1.44 -5.96 20.61
CA ALA A 304 -1.44 -4.79 19.73
C ALA A 304 -0.04 -4.25 19.41
N ASP A 305 0.88 -4.36 20.37
CA ASP A 305 2.26 -3.89 20.22
C ASP A 305 3.17 -4.92 19.54
N GLY A 306 2.67 -6.15 19.33
CA GLY A 306 3.45 -7.24 18.76
C GLY A 306 4.54 -7.78 19.71
N ASN A 307 4.42 -7.57 21.00
CA ASN A 307 5.44 -7.98 21.96
C ASN A 307 5.20 -9.36 22.56
N ARG A 308 3.95 -9.81 22.61
CA ARG A 308 3.55 -11.07 23.22
C ARG A 308 2.63 -11.85 22.31
N MET A 309 2.79 -13.14 22.29
CA MET A 309 1.94 -14.09 21.58
C MET A 309 1.28 -15.04 22.58
N LEU A 310 -0.03 -15.21 22.48
CA LEU A 310 -0.75 -16.28 23.19
C LEU A 310 -0.88 -17.48 22.26
N ALA A 311 -0.44 -18.62 22.70
CA ALA A 311 -0.61 -19.91 22.03
C ALA A 311 -0.79 -21.02 23.09
N ILE A 312 -1.01 -22.26 22.64
CA ILE A 312 -1.12 -23.41 23.55
C ILE A 312 0.24 -24.09 23.67
N GLY A 313 0.73 -24.18 24.89
CA GLY A 313 2.02 -24.79 25.17
C GLY A 313 2.06 -26.29 24.83
N SER A 314 3.18 -26.73 24.23
CA SER A 314 3.36 -28.12 23.77
C SER A 314 3.40 -29.11 24.94
N GLU A 315 3.97 -28.71 26.06
CA GLU A 315 4.13 -29.59 27.24
C GLU A 315 2.94 -29.47 28.18
N THR A 316 2.47 -28.25 28.40
CA THR A 316 1.46 -27.96 29.43
C THR A 316 0.04 -28.19 28.99
N ASN A 317 -0.23 -28.12 27.67
CA ASN A 317 -1.58 -28.08 27.10
C ASN A 317 -2.44 -26.92 27.65
N LYS A 318 -1.79 -25.84 28.07
CA LYS A 318 -2.42 -24.64 28.64
C LYS A 318 -2.13 -23.42 27.78
N PRO A 319 -2.96 -22.39 27.85
CA PRO A 319 -2.63 -21.10 27.26
C PRO A 319 -1.35 -20.53 27.86
N GLU A 320 -0.38 -20.28 27.01
CA GLU A 320 0.91 -19.69 27.41
C GLU A 320 1.19 -18.43 26.62
N LEU A 321 1.80 -17.46 27.31
CA LEU A 321 2.33 -16.26 26.69
C LEU A 321 3.77 -16.51 26.25
N TYR A 322 4.08 -16.15 25.03
CA TYR A 322 5.40 -16.25 24.43
C TYR A 322 5.93 -14.86 24.08
N THR A 323 7.24 -14.71 24.20
CA THR A 323 8.00 -13.55 23.72
C THR A 323 9.15 -14.03 22.88
N VAL A 324 9.76 -13.14 22.10
CA VAL A 324 11.00 -13.43 21.37
C VAL A 324 12.16 -12.69 22.04
N THR A 325 13.24 -13.42 22.32
CA THR A 325 14.47 -12.81 22.85
C THR A 325 15.17 -11.96 21.79
N ALA A 326 16.17 -11.18 22.21
CA ALA A 326 16.98 -10.38 21.30
C ALA A 326 17.70 -11.24 20.24
N GLU A 327 18.05 -12.48 20.57
CA GLU A 327 18.68 -13.46 19.68
C GLU A 327 17.67 -14.18 18.77
N GLY A 328 16.36 -13.88 18.92
CA GLY A 328 15.31 -14.44 18.11
C GLY A 328 14.79 -15.80 18.56
N LYS A 329 14.92 -16.16 19.82
CA LYS A 329 14.35 -17.40 20.37
C LYS A 329 12.95 -17.15 20.90
N LEU A 330 12.01 -18.02 20.56
CA LEU A 330 10.68 -18.03 21.14
C LEU A 330 10.75 -18.66 22.55
N VAL A 331 10.34 -17.92 23.56
CA VAL A 331 10.38 -18.38 24.95
C VAL A 331 9.02 -18.18 25.61
N SER A 332 8.58 -19.18 26.39
CA SER A 332 7.38 -19.02 27.22
C SER A 332 7.69 -18.04 28.36
N SER A 333 6.81 -17.04 28.49
CA SER A 333 6.85 -16.08 29.61
C SER A 333 5.91 -16.51 30.76
N GLY A 334 5.24 -17.64 30.61
CA GLY A 334 4.42 -18.25 31.62
C GLY A 334 3.03 -18.64 31.17
N ILE A 335 2.35 -19.43 32.00
CA ILE A 335 0.97 -19.84 31.77
C ILE A 335 0.06 -18.63 31.95
N TYR A 336 -0.76 -18.37 30.95
CA TYR A 336 -1.74 -17.28 31.00
C TYR A 336 -2.99 -17.64 31.82
N SER A 337 -3.38 -18.91 31.81
CA SER A 337 -4.59 -19.40 32.48
C SER A 337 -4.37 -20.81 32.96
N ASP A 338 -4.85 -21.12 34.17
CA ASP A 338 -4.84 -22.48 34.72
C ASP A 338 -5.88 -23.42 34.07
N ALA A 339 -6.67 -22.91 33.15
CA ALA A 339 -7.63 -23.71 32.40
C ALA A 339 -6.90 -24.77 31.56
N GLU A 340 -7.18 -26.02 31.86
CA GLU A 340 -6.76 -27.16 31.05
C GLU A 340 -7.75 -27.33 29.90
N LEU A 341 -7.25 -27.30 28.66
CA LEU A 341 -8.13 -27.33 27.50
C LEU A 341 -8.58 -28.75 27.09
N GLY A 342 -8.06 -29.77 27.77
CA GLY A 342 -8.43 -31.17 27.57
C GLY A 342 -8.34 -31.61 26.10
N ALA A 343 -9.33 -32.39 25.64
CA ALA A 343 -9.52 -32.79 24.24
C ALA A 343 -10.30 -31.73 23.43
N THR A 344 -10.63 -30.59 23.98
CA THR A 344 -11.43 -29.55 23.34
C THR A 344 -10.59 -28.82 22.29
N THR A 345 -11.11 -28.74 21.08
CA THR A 345 -10.42 -28.03 19.99
C THR A 345 -10.61 -26.54 20.16
N VAL A 346 -9.54 -25.80 20.41
CA VAL A 346 -9.58 -24.33 20.35
C VAL A 346 -9.83 -23.90 18.90
N LYS A 347 -10.84 -23.09 18.69
CA LYS A 347 -11.26 -22.61 17.38
C LYS A 347 -10.65 -21.27 17.04
N ALA A 348 -10.44 -20.42 18.06
CA ALA A 348 -9.84 -19.12 17.88
C ALA A 348 -9.17 -18.65 19.18
N ILE A 349 -8.10 -17.87 19.01
CA ILE A 349 -7.50 -17.04 20.05
C ILE A 349 -7.53 -15.61 19.54
N GLY A 350 -7.93 -14.65 20.36
CA GLY A 350 -7.99 -13.24 20.03
C GLY A 350 -7.45 -12.36 21.13
N TYR A 351 -6.97 -11.17 20.78
CA TYR A 351 -6.57 -10.13 21.70
C TYR A 351 -7.50 -8.93 21.60
N ASN A 352 -7.95 -8.43 22.74
CA ASN A 352 -8.75 -7.21 22.82
C ASN A 352 -7.88 -6.05 23.33
N PRO A 353 -7.50 -5.09 22.45
CA PRO A 353 -6.63 -3.98 22.84
C PRO A 353 -7.32 -2.98 23.78
N ALA A 354 -8.65 -2.91 23.78
CA ALA A 354 -9.37 -1.94 24.60
C ALA A 354 -9.22 -2.18 26.10
N ASN A 355 -9.01 -3.43 26.52
CA ASN A 355 -8.87 -3.80 27.94
C ASN A 355 -7.65 -4.71 28.21
N ASN A 356 -6.76 -4.88 27.23
CA ASN A 356 -5.55 -5.72 27.32
C ASN A 356 -5.86 -7.16 27.76
N THR A 357 -6.91 -7.75 27.21
CA THR A 357 -7.32 -9.12 27.54
C THR A 357 -7.24 -10.05 26.34
N TRP A 358 -7.08 -11.33 26.63
CA TRP A 358 -7.08 -12.41 25.67
C TRP A 358 -8.36 -13.22 25.78
N GLY A 359 -8.88 -13.67 24.66
CA GLY A 359 -10.04 -14.55 24.57
C GLY A 359 -9.68 -15.84 23.86
N ILE A 360 -10.22 -16.96 24.34
CA ILE A 360 -10.08 -18.29 23.73
C ILE A 360 -11.48 -18.82 23.47
N LEU A 361 -11.73 -19.18 22.21
CA LEU A 361 -12.96 -19.84 21.79
C LEU A 361 -12.67 -21.33 21.58
N SER A 362 -13.33 -22.19 22.28
CA SER A 362 -13.27 -23.65 22.16
C SER A 362 -14.55 -24.27 21.61
#